data_f8320f0993d94d282d56b2ecd516299f
#
_entry.id   f8320f0993d94d282d56b2ecd516299f
#
_cell.length_a   1.000
_cell.length_b   1.000
_cell.length_c   1.000
_cell.angle_alpha   90.00
_cell.angle_beta   90.00
_cell.angle_gamma   90.00
#
_symmetry.space_group_name_H-M   'P 1'
#
loop_
_entity.id
_entity.type
_entity.pdbx_description
1 polymer ?
#
loop_
_entity_poly.entity_id
_entity_poly.type
_entity_poly.pdbx_seq_one_letter_code
_entity_poly.pdbx_strand_id
1 'polypeptide(L)'
;RSSAASDVYKRQDNDVVANATVFRYYLRFKSASDFQAGIYTFQIKSSAWDVKEILLAGPIEIPDDRFFVTIPEGLTLVEMQETLLSQLPDFNPDELKQAIENSETPSSLGITLSFIKEGIFFPDTYDVDEASVANEENLLQRMTAQFDIVATETGLANPPIGLGVNPYEVLIVASLIEEEAALDEERAKIARVIYNRLDQSIPLGIDATI
;
A
#
# COMPACT_ATOMS: atom_id res chain seq x y z
N ARG A 1 2.62 19.86 -3.97
CA ARG A 1 1.33 20.58 -4.13
C ARG A 1 0.50 19.81 -5.14
N SER A 2 -0.39 18.92 -4.69
CA SER A 2 -1.39 18.26 -5.55
C SER A 2 -2.27 19.35 -6.16
N SER A 3 -2.52 19.30 -7.48
CA SER A 3 -3.39 20.29 -8.08
C SER A 3 -4.84 19.93 -7.73
N ALA A 4 -5.67 20.94 -7.43
CA ALA A 4 -7.10 20.76 -7.13
C ALA A 4 -7.85 19.93 -8.20
N ALA A 5 -7.34 19.88 -9.42
CA ALA A 5 -7.88 19.04 -10.50
C ALA A 5 -7.63 17.55 -10.27
N SER A 6 -6.45 17.15 -9.80
CA SER A 6 -6.11 15.75 -9.49
C SER A 6 -7.02 15.18 -8.39
N ASP A 7 -7.30 15.97 -7.37
CA ASP A 7 -8.12 15.52 -6.23
C ASP A 7 -9.60 15.32 -6.59
N VAL A 8 -10.10 16.03 -7.59
CA VAL A 8 -11.48 15.86 -8.09
C VAL A 8 -11.65 14.52 -8.82
N TYR A 9 -10.66 14.10 -9.61
CA TYR A 9 -10.72 12.80 -10.30
C TYR A 9 -10.60 11.64 -9.31
N LYS A 10 -9.72 11.72 -8.33
CA LYS A 10 -9.62 10.69 -7.27
C LYS A 10 -10.94 10.47 -6.53
N ARG A 11 -11.76 11.51 -6.34
CA ARG A 11 -13.09 11.39 -5.72
C ARG A 11 -14.13 10.71 -6.61
N GLN A 12 -13.96 10.77 -7.91
CA GLN A 12 -14.81 10.00 -8.84
C GLN A 12 -14.39 8.53 -8.85
N ASP A 13 -13.11 8.23 -8.90
CA ASP A 13 -12.59 6.86 -8.90
C ASP A 13 -13.00 6.09 -7.63
N ASN A 14 -13.15 6.79 -6.50
CA ASN A 14 -13.67 6.23 -5.25
C ASN A 14 -15.21 6.35 -5.08
N ASP A 15 -15.97 6.55 -6.16
CA ASP A 15 -17.45 6.67 -6.15
C ASP A 15 -18.02 7.75 -5.21
N VAL A 16 -17.21 8.69 -4.73
CA VAL A 16 -17.66 9.78 -3.86
C VAL A 16 -18.55 10.78 -4.60
N VAL A 17 -18.23 11.06 -5.87
CA VAL A 17 -19.03 11.91 -6.75
C VAL A 17 -19.35 11.21 -8.06
N ALA A 18 -20.60 11.33 -8.52
CA ALA A 18 -21.05 10.66 -9.73
C ALA A 18 -20.39 11.19 -11.02
N ASN A 19 -19.91 12.44 -11.02
CA ASN A 19 -19.24 13.04 -12.18
C ASN A 19 -18.27 14.14 -11.75
N ALA A 20 -16.97 13.88 -11.90
CA ALA A 20 -15.89 14.80 -11.53
C ALA A 20 -15.95 16.13 -12.30
N THR A 21 -16.35 16.11 -13.58
CA THR A 21 -16.41 17.30 -14.42
C THR A 21 -17.52 18.24 -13.96
N VAL A 22 -18.72 17.71 -13.70
CA VAL A 22 -19.85 18.48 -13.18
C VAL A 22 -19.52 19.07 -11.82
N PHE A 23 -18.92 18.26 -10.94
CA PHE A 23 -18.50 18.71 -9.61
C PHE A 23 -17.46 19.84 -9.68
N ARG A 24 -16.47 19.75 -10.58
CA ARG A 24 -15.46 20.77 -10.82
C ARG A 24 -16.08 22.10 -11.28
N TYR A 25 -17.03 22.06 -12.22
CA TYR A 25 -17.76 23.27 -12.64
C TYR A 25 -18.59 23.85 -11.52
N TYR A 26 -19.29 23.01 -10.75
CA TYR A 26 -20.07 23.46 -9.60
C TYR A 26 -19.22 24.21 -8.56
N LEU A 27 -18.06 23.69 -8.22
CA LEU A 27 -17.12 24.34 -7.30
C LEU A 27 -16.62 25.68 -7.84
N ARG A 28 -16.36 25.78 -9.13
CA ARG A 28 -15.86 27.00 -9.80
C ARG A 28 -16.90 28.13 -9.80
N PHE A 29 -18.16 27.82 -9.94
CA PHE A 29 -19.24 28.81 -9.94
C PHE A 29 -19.63 29.32 -8.52
N LYS A 30 -19.32 28.57 -7.49
CA LYS A 30 -19.74 28.87 -6.11
C LYS A 30 -18.61 29.41 -5.22
N SER A 31 -17.51 29.89 -5.82
CA SER A 31 -16.39 30.55 -5.10
C SER A 31 -15.86 29.72 -3.93
N ALA A 32 -15.64 28.43 -4.15
CA ALA A 32 -15.11 27.54 -3.13
C ALA A 32 -13.58 27.66 -3.08
N SER A 33 -13.07 28.74 -2.47
CA SER A 33 -11.63 29.04 -2.37
C SER A 33 -10.96 28.56 -1.08
N ASP A 34 -11.73 28.13 -0.09
CA ASP A 34 -11.22 27.96 1.30
C ASP A 34 -11.40 26.52 1.83
N PHE A 35 -11.15 25.50 1.00
CA PHE A 35 -11.09 24.13 1.51
C PHE A 35 -9.77 23.87 2.24
N GLN A 36 -9.87 23.44 3.48
CA GLN A 36 -8.73 23.05 4.28
C GLN A 36 -8.23 21.68 3.84
N ALA A 37 -6.91 21.44 3.93
CA ALA A 37 -6.35 20.11 3.80
C ALA A 37 -6.66 19.30 5.08
N GLY A 38 -7.01 18.02 4.93
CA GLY A 38 -7.33 17.16 6.06
C GLY A 38 -8.16 15.95 5.66
N ILE A 39 -8.57 15.17 6.64
CA ILE A 39 -9.39 13.97 6.45
C ILE A 39 -10.87 14.33 6.46
N TYR A 40 -11.61 13.77 5.51
CA TYR A 40 -13.04 13.98 5.36
C TYR A 40 -13.75 12.65 5.15
N THR A 41 -14.89 12.42 5.77
CA THR A 41 -15.73 11.25 5.52
C THR A 41 -16.86 11.60 4.55
N PHE A 42 -16.98 10.83 3.47
CA PHE A 42 -18.04 10.96 2.49
C PHE A 42 -18.86 9.68 2.42
N GLN A 43 -20.16 9.82 2.19
CA GLN A 43 -20.98 8.68 1.81
C GLN A 43 -20.78 8.39 0.31
N ILE A 44 -20.77 7.11 -0.05
CA ILE A 44 -20.71 6.70 -1.46
C ILE A 44 -21.90 7.29 -2.20
N LYS A 45 -21.64 7.88 -3.38
CA LYS A 45 -22.63 8.59 -4.22
C LYS A 45 -23.26 9.82 -3.58
N SER A 46 -22.54 10.51 -2.71
CA SER A 46 -22.97 11.81 -2.19
C SER A 46 -23.29 12.80 -3.32
N SER A 47 -24.27 13.65 -3.10
CA SER A 47 -24.55 14.73 -4.05
C SER A 47 -23.41 15.76 -4.04
N ALA A 48 -23.25 16.54 -5.12
CA ALA A 48 -22.27 17.62 -5.18
C ALA A 48 -22.50 18.69 -4.10
N TRP A 49 -23.73 18.83 -3.66
CA TRP A 49 -24.08 19.71 -2.54
C TRP A 49 -23.55 19.16 -1.21
N ASP A 50 -23.81 17.89 -0.90
CA ASP A 50 -23.37 17.28 0.33
C ASP A 50 -21.84 17.30 0.46
N VAL A 51 -21.13 16.93 -0.63
CA VAL A 51 -19.67 16.98 -0.69
C VAL A 51 -19.14 18.39 -0.42
N LYS A 52 -19.80 19.41 -1.00
CA LYS A 52 -19.42 20.81 -0.74
C LYS A 52 -19.63 21.21 0.72
N GLU A 53 -20.78 20.87 1.31
CA GLU A 53 -21.08 21.18 2.71
C GLU A 53 -20.07 20.51 3.65
N ILE A 54 -19.73 19.24 3.41
CA ILE A 54 -18.71 18.52 4.17
C ILE A 54 -17.34 19.22 4.06
N LEU A 55 -16.94 19.64 2.84
CA LEU A 55 -15.67 20.34 2.63
C LEU A 55 -15.64 21.72 3.27
N LEU A 56 -16.77 22.43 3.31
CA LEU A 56 -16.89 23.74 3.97
C LEU A 56 -16.96 23.65 5.50
N ALA A 57 -17.49 22.54 6.02
CA ALA A 57 -17.49 22.27 7.45
C ALA A 57 -16.08 22.08 8.02
N GLY A 58 -15.11 21.80 7.14
CA GLY A 58 -13.73 21.54 7.51
C GLY A 58 -13.44 20.03 7.66
N PRO A 59 -12.16 19.68 7.79
CA PRO A 59 -11.74 18.30 8.03
C PRO A 59 -12.26 17.81 9.39
N ILE A 60 -12.40 16.51 9.52
CA ILE A 60 -12.65 15.87 10.81
C ILE A 60 -11.48 16.21 11.72
N GLU A 61 -11.76 16.72 12.93
CA GLU A 61 -10.75 16.82 13.98
C GLU A 61 -10.28 15.38 14.28
N ILE A 62 -9.04 15.08 13.91
CA ILE A 62 -8.41 13.85 14.32
C ILE A 62 -8.16 14.00 15.82
N PRO A 63 -8.65 13.07 16.67
CA PRO A 63 -8.27 13.07 18.06
C PRO A 63 -6.75 13.16 18.21
N ASP A 64 -6.25 13.92 19.16
CA ASP A 64 -4.82 14.14 19.41
C ASP A 64 -4.08 12.84 19.79
N ASP A 65 -4.83 11.76 20.00
CA ASP A 65 -4.38 10.41 20.34
C ASP A 65 -4.12 9.49 19.12
N ARG A 66 -4.32 9.98 17.89
CA ARG A 66 -4.02 9.22 16.67
C ARG A 66 -2.60 9.46 16.20
N PHE A 67 -1.88 8.37 16.06
CA PHE A 67 -0.56 8.34 15.46
C PHE A 67 -0.61 7.72 14.06
N PHE A 68 0.21 8.23 13.17
CA PHE A 68 0.38 7.65 11.84
C PHE A 68 1.79 7.08 11.71
N VAL A 69 1.86 5.81 11.36
CA VAL A 69 3.12 5.12 11.11
C VAL A 69 3.26 4.92 9.61
N THR A 70 4.31 5.46 9.04
CA THR A 70 4.59 5.34 7.60
C THR A 70 5.73 4.35 7.38
N ILE A 71 5.45 3.31 6.60
CA ILE A 71 6.43 2.34 6.14
C ILE A 71 6.70 2.62 4.66
N PRO A 72 7.90 3.13 4.32
CA PRO A 72 8.29 3.35 2.93
C PRO A 72 8.36 2.05 2.13
N GLU A 73 8.21 2.17 0.82
CA GLU A 73 8.47 1.09 -0.13
C GLU A 73 9.98 0.76 -0.19
N GLY A 74 10.31 -0.47 -0.61
CA GLY A 74 11.69 -0.92 -0.84
C GLY A 74 12.48 -1.31 0.41
N LEU A 75 11.87 -1.32 1.59
CA LEU A 75 12.53 -1.77 2.81
C LEU A 75 12.62 -3.30 2.89
N THR A 76 13.76 -3.79 3.34
CA THR A 76 13.90 -5.16 3.84
C THR A 76 13.10 -5.34 5.14
N LEU A 77 12.84 -6.58 5.52
CA LEU A 77 12.15 -6.89 6.77
C LEU A 77 12.90 -6.33 8.00
N VAL A 78 14.23 -6.32 7.97
CA VAL A 78 15.06 -5.75 9.05
C VAL A 78 14.88 -4.24 9.12
N GLU A 79 14.98 -3.53 8.00
CA GLU A 79 14.81 -2.08 7.94
C GLU A 79 13.37 -1.67 8.29
N MET A 80 12.37 -2.47 7.93
CA MET A 80 10.99 -2.27 8.36
C MET A 80 10.86 -2.37 9.88
N GLN A 81 11.48 -3.37 10.52
CA GLN A 81 11.48 -3.50 11.98
C GLN A 81 12.14 -2.29 12.65
N GLU A 82 13.30 -1.85 12.17
CA GLU A 82 13.99 -0.67 12.68
C GLU A 82 13.13 0.59 12.51
N THR A 83 12.45 0.73 11.38
CA THR A 83 11.54 1.84 11.09
C THR A 83 10.35 1.84 12.05
N LEU A 84 9.72 0.68 12.28
CA LEU A 84 8.61 0.53 13.24
C LEU A 84 9.06 0.92 14.66
N LEU A 85 10.18 0.38 15.15
CA LEU A 85 10.69 0.67 16.48
C LEU A 85 11.11 2.13 16.66
N SER A 86 11.53 2.80 15.58
CA SER A 86 11.87 4.22 15.63
C SER A 86 10.65 5.13 15.73
N GLN A 87 9.54 4.75 15.08
CA GLN A 87 8.29 5.51 15.08
C GLN A 87 7.37 5.16 16.26
N LEU A 88 7.48 3.94 16.78
CA LEU A 88 6.70 3.39 17.89
C LEU A 88 7.65 2.94 19.02
N PRO A 89 8.14 3.88 19.84
CA PRO A 89 9.12 3.56 20.88
C PRO A 89 8.56 2.66 22.01
N ASP A 90 7.24 2.54 22.10
CA ASP A 90 6.58 1.65 23.07
C ASP A 90 6.54 0.18 22.60
N PHE A 91 6.88 -0.09 21.34
CA PHE A 91 6.99 -1.45 20.82
C PHE A 91 8.19 -2.18 21.42
N ASN A 92 7.96 -3.43 21.82
CA ASN A 92 9.02 -4.30 22.34
C ASN A 92 9.71 -5.02 21.15
N PRO A 93 11.04 -4.89 20.98
CA PRO A 93 11.74 -5.54 19.87
C PRO A 93 11.56 -7.07 19.81
N ASP A 94 11.55 -7.74 20.98
CA ASP A 94 11.39 -9.19 21.04
C ASP A 94 9.95 -9.62 20.71
N GLU A 95 8.95 -8.85 21.16
CA GLU A 95 7.53 -9.09 20.86
C GLU A 95 7.25 -8.82 19.38
N LEU A 96 7.78 -7.74 18.82
CA LEU A 96 7.68 -7.44 17.38
C LEU A 96 8.28 -8.59 16.54
N LYS A 97 9.47 -9.08 16.92
CA LYS A 97 10.10 -10.21 16.23
C LYS A 97 9.24 -11.46 16.29
N GLN A 98 8.70 -11.80 17.47
CA GLN A 98 7.80 -12.94 17.64
C GLN A 98 6.50 -12.77 16.83
N ALA A 99 5.92 -11.57 16.82
CA ALA A 99 4.74 -11.27 16.02
C ALA A 99 4.99 -11.44 14.52
N ILE A 100 6.16 -11.04 14.03
CA ILE A 100 6.58 -11.27 12.64
C ILE A 100 6.71 -12.77 12.34
N GLU A 101 7.40 -13.51 13.20
CA GLU A 101 7.59 -14.97 13.03
C GLU A 101 6.25 -15.71 13.04
N ASN A 102 5.31 -15.29 13.88
CA ASN A 102 3.98 -15.89 14.02
C ASN A 102 2.94 -15.36 13.01
N SER A 103 3.25 -14.31 12.26
CA SER A 103 2.33 -13.72 11.29
C SER A 103 1.84 -14.77 10.27
N GLU A 104 0.56 -14.72 9.95
CA GLU A 104 0.00 -15.54 8.90
C GLU A 104 0.46 -15.04 7.51
N THR A 105 0.64 -15.99 6.60
CA THR A 105 0.92 -15.66 5.21
C THR A 105 -0.35 -15.07 4.57
N PRO A 106 -0.26 -13.96 3.82
CA PRO A 106 -1.40 -13.42 3.09
C PRO A 106 -2.09 -14.49 2.24
N SER A 107 -3.40 -14.54 2.30
CA SER A 107 -4.23 -15.56 1.64
C SER A 107 -4.11 -15.52 0.11
N SER A 108 -3.88 -14.35 -0.43
CA SER A 108 -3.67 -14.09 -1.86
C SER A 108 -2.45 -14.80 -2.46
N LEU A 109 -1.47 -15.16 -1.63
CA LEU A 109 -0.30 -15.89 -2.09
C LEU A 109 -0.55 -17.38 -2.37
N GLY A 110 -1.64 -17.96 -1.81
CA GLY A 110 -2.03 -19.36 -2.01
C GLY A 110 -1.02 -20.40 -1.51
N ILE A 111 -0.04 -19.99 -0.72
CA ILE A 111 1.02 -20.82 -0.12
C ILE A 111 1.18 -20.45 1.35
N THR A 112 1.87 -21.29 2.10
CA THR A 112 2.24 -20.99 3.49
C THR A 112 3.76 -20.77 3.56
N LEU A 113 4.15 -19.59 4.03
CA LEU A 113 5.55 -19.24 4.28
C LEU A 113 5.93 -19.64 5.70
N SER A 114 6.84 -20.60 5.84
CA SER A 114 7.21 -21.13 7.17
C SER A 114 8.31 -20.31 7.87
N PHE A 115 9.26 -19.74 7.12
CA PHE A 115 10.45 -19.11 7.69
C PHE A 115 10.71 -17.69 7.17
N ILE A 116 10.45 -17.43 5.90
CA ILE A 116 10.74 -16.14 5.28
C ILE A 116 9.44 -15.35 5.20
N LYS A 117 9.39 -14.22 5.88
CA LYS A 117 8.24 -13.28 5.89
C LYS A 117 8.55 -12.01 5.08
N GLU A 118 9.58 -12.07 4.23
CA GLU A 118 9.98 -10.93 3.40
C GLU A 118 8.89 -10.57 2.38
N GLY A 119 8.61 -9.27 2.26
CA GLY A 119 7.69 -8.73 1.25
C GLY A 119 6.19 -8.90 1.53
N ILE A 120 5.78 -9.50 2.67
CA ILE A 120 4.35 -9.74 2.96
C ILE A 120 3.68 -8.61 3.76
N PHE A 121 4.45 -7.71 4.33
CA PHE A 121 3.95 -6.55 5.07
C PHE A 121 3.89 -5.35 4.14
N PHE A 122 2.68 -4.97 3.73
CA PHE A 122 2.50 -3.93 2.70
C PHE A 122 2.99 -2.56 3.19
N PRO A 123 3.82 -1.85 2.42
CA PRO A 123 4.26 -0.49 2.74
C PRO A 123 3.11 0.50 2.54
N ASP A 124 2.74 1.22 3.59
CA ASP A 124 1.67 2.23 3.57
C ASP A 124 1.81 3.13 4.81
N THR A 125 0.90 4.09 4.95
CA THR A 125 0.71 4.86 6.18
C THR A 125 -0.46 4.30 6.96
N TYR A 126 -0.16 3.75 8.12
CA TYR A 126 -1.13 3.11 9.01
C TYR A 126 -1.56 4.07 10.12
N ASP A 127 -2.86 4.23 10.28
CA ASP A 127 -3.48 4.94 11.41
C ASP A 127 -3.40 4.03 12.65
N VAL A 128 -2.71 4.48 13.68
CA VAL A 128 -2.48 3.73 14.92
C VAL A 128 -3.06 4.55 16.06
N ASP A 129 -4.10 4.07 16.72
CA ASP A 129 -4.66 4.68 17.91
C ASP A 129 -3.94 4.20 19.18
N GLU A 130 -4.14 4.89 20.30
CA GLU A 130 -3.50 4.60 21.58
C GLU A 130 -3.75 3.15 22.05
N ALA A 131 -4.89 2.56 21.69
CA ALA A 131 -5.22 1.18 22.00
C ALA A 131 -4.52 0.16 21.08
N SER A 132 -4.14 0.59 19.86
CA SER A 132 -3.42 -0.23 18.87
C SER A 132 -1.90 -0.10 18.99
N VAL A 133 -1.39 0.98 19.61
CA VAL A 133 0.07 1.22 19.82
C VAL A 133 0.72 0.15 20.67
N ALA A 134 -0.05 -0.55 21.50
CA ALA A 134 0.44 -1.59 22.39
C ALA A 134 0.33 -3.01 21.81
N ASN A 135 0.11 -3.17 20.51
CA ASN A 135 -0.10 -4.50 19.92
C ASN A 135 0.54 -4.61 18.54
N GLU A 136 1.78 -5.07 18.53
CA GLU A 136 2.61 -5.35 17.35
C GLU A 136 1.87 -6.28 16.37
N GLU A 137 1.20 -7.31 16.89
CA GLU A 137 0.47 -8.30 16.10
C GLU A 137 -0.68 -7.65 15.30
N ASN A 138 -1.41 -6.72 15.92
CA ASN A 138 -2.52 -6.02 15.27
C ASN A 138 -2.04 -5.17 14.07
N LEU A 139 -0.93 -4.43 14.24
CA LEU A 139 -0.36 -3.63 13.16
C LEU A 139 0.10 -4.53 12.01
N LEU A 140 0.83 -5.61 12.30
CA LEU A 140 1.31 -6.55 11.29
C LEU A 140 0.14 -7.25 10.56
N GLN A 141 -0.93 -7.58 11.28
CA GLN A 141 -2.15 -8.15 10.67
C GLN A 141 -2.81 -7.16 9.70
N ARG A 142 -2.83 -5.88 10.01
CA ARG A 142 -3.33 -4.84 9.10
C ARG A 142 -2.44 -4.69 7.87
N MET A 143 -1.12 -4.79 8.03
CA MET A 143 -0.17 -4.74 6.92
C MET A 143 -0.34 -5.95 5.98
N THR A 144 -0.54 -7.15 6.51
CA THR A 144 -0.82 -8.35 5.68
C THR A 144 -2.20 -8.31 5.03
N ALA A 145 -3.21 -7.76 5.71
CA ALA A 145 -4.53 -7.57 5.12
C ALA A 145 -4.50 -6.56 3.96
N GLN A 146 -3.75 -5.47 4.08
CA GLN A 146 -3.55 -4.51 3.01
C GLN A 146 -2.81 -5.15 1.82
N PHE A 147 -1.84 -6.02 2.08
CA PHE A 147 -1.19 -6.81 1.05
C PHE A 147 -2.21 -7.65 0.25
N ASP A 148 -3.12 -8.36 0.93
CA ASP A 148 -4.15 -9.19 0.28
C ASP A 148 -5.07 -8.36 -0.64
N ILE A 149 -5.44 -7.15 -0.21
CA ILE A 149 -6.24 -6.22 -1.02
C ILE A 149 -5.49 -5.86 -2.30
N VAL A 150 -4.26 -5.34 -2.17
CA VAL A 150 -3.47 -4.88 -3.31
C VAL A 150 -3.07 -6.04 -4.23
N ALA A 151 -2.71 -7.20 -3.68
CA ALA A 151 -2.39 -8.40 -4.45
C ALA A 151 -3.58 -8.86 -5.32
N THR A 152 -4.80 -8.70 -4.80
CA THR A 152 -6.02 -9.00 -5.56
C THR A 152 -6.28 -7.98 -6.66
N GLU A 153 -6.16 -6.69 -6.35
CA GLU A 153 -6.39 -5.58 -7.29
C GLU A 153 -5.37 -5.57 -8.44
N THR A 154 -4.11 -5.87 -8.15
CA THR A 154 -3.02 -5.91 -9.15
C THR A 154 -2.98 -7.21 -9.95
N GLY A 155 -3.74 -8.22 -9.56
CA GLY A 155 -3.74 -9.54 -10.18
C GLY A 155 -2.60 -10.45 -9.72
N LEU A 156 -1.79 -10.05 -8.74
CA LEU A 156 -0.72 -10.89 -8.16
C LEU A 156 -1.27 -12.20 -7.61
N ALA A 157 -2.46 -12.18 -7.00
CA ALA A 157 -3.14 -13.37 -6.49
C ALA A 157 -3.44 -14.43 -7.56
N ASN A 158 -3.49 -14.03 -8.83
CA ASN A 158 -3.82 -14.89 -9.96
C ASN A 158 -2.83 -14.67 -11.11
N PRO A 159 -1.57 -15.13 -11.00
CA PRO A 159 -0.58 -14.95 -12.04
C PRO A 159 -1.02 -15.62 -13.34
N PRO A 160 -0.58 -15.13 -14.52
CA PRO A 160 -0.96 -15.69 -15.81
C PRO A 160 -0.64 -17.19 -15.92
N ILE A 161 -1.62 -17.96 -16.38
CA ILE A 161 -1.47 -19.39 -16.63
C ILE A 161 -0.37 -19.59 -17.69
N GLY A 162 0.64 -20.40 -17.37
CA GLY A 162 1.74 -20.70 -18.29
C GLY A 162 3.10 -20.12 -17.89
N LEU A 163 3.16 -19.26 -16.87
CA LEU A 163 4.44 -18.86 -16.29
C LEU A 163 5.05 -19.95 -15.39
N GLY A 164 4.22 -20.87 -14.89
CA GLY A 164 4.68 -21.96 -14.01
C GLY A 164 5.18 -21.50 -12.64
N VAL A 165 4.80 -20.28 -12.22
CA VAL A 165 5.21 -19.64 -10.95
C VAL A 165 4.00 -19.37 -10.07
N ASN A 166 4.21 -19.46 -8.77
CA ASN A 166 3.18 -19.08 -7.78
C ASN A 166 3.20 -17.55 -7.50
N PRO A 167 2.19 -17.00 -6.83
CA PRO A 167 2.12 -15.57 -6.54
C PRO A 167 3.34 -15.01 -5.77
N TYR A 168 3.91 -15.78 -4.85
CA TYR A 168 5.09 -15.35 -4.10
C TYR A 168 6.36 -15.29 -4.98
N GLU A 169 6.52 -16.23 -5.89
CA GLU A 169 7.60 -16.20 -6.89
C GLU A 169 7.46 -14.99 -7.83
N VAL A 170 6.23 -14.61 -8.19
CA VAL A 170 5.99 -13.38 -8.95
C VAL A 170 6.37 -12.14 -8.15
N LEU A 171 6.05 -12.11 -6.85
CA LEU A 171 6.46 -11.02 -5.96
C LEU A 171 7.99 -10.89 -5.89
N ILE A 172 8.71 -12.00 -5.74
CA ILE A 172 10.18 -12.02 -5.76
C ILE A 172 10.70 -11.47 -7.09
N VAL A 173 10.16 -11.92 -8.21
CA VAL A 173 10.58 -11.41 -9.52
C VAL A 173 10.28 -9.93 -9.66
N ALA A 174 9.15 -9.45 -9.13
CA ALA A 174 8.80 -8.04 -9.16
C ALA A 174 9.80 -7.19 -8.35
N SER A 175 10.22 -7.63 -7.17
CA SER A 175 11.23 -6.93 -6.38
C SER A 175 12.60 -6.85 -7.09
N LEU A 176 13.02 -7.94 -7.74
CA LEU A 176 14.25 -7.93 -8.53
C LEU A 176 14.18 -6.98 -9.73
N ILE A 177 13.01 -6.89 -10.38
CA ILE A 177 12.78 -5.95 -11.49
C ILE A 177 12.85 -4.51 -10.98
N GLU A 178 12.30 -4.23 -9.81
CA GLU A 178 12.30 -2.89 -9.22
C GLU A 178 13.73 -2.42 -8.93
N GLU A 179 14.56 -3.26 -8.35
CA GLU A 179 15.97 -2.97 -8.07
C GLU A 179 16.82 -2.76 -9.34
N GLU A 180 16.54 -3.49 -10.40
CA GLU A 180 17.32 -3.45 -11.65
C GLU A 180 16.84 -2.38 -12.63
N ALA A 181 15.58 -1.99 -12.61
CA ALA A 181 14.99 -1.12 -13.61
C ALA A 181 15.21 0.36 -13.29
N ALA A 182 16.02 1.03 -14.08
CA ALA A 182 16.16 2.47 -14.00
C ALA A 182 14.98 3.22 -14.68
N LEU A 183 14.31 2.60 -15.64
CA LEU A 183 13.20 3.16 -16.41
C LEU A 183 12.03 2.16 -16.50
N ASP A 184 10.80 2.65 -16.46
CA ASP A 184 9.59 1.81 -16.56
C ASP A 184 9.56 0.93 -17.82
N GLU A 185 10.07 1.44 -18.95
CA GLU A 185 10.12 0.73 -20.23
C GLU A 185 11.12 -0.43 -20.25
N GLU A 186 12.00 -0.54 -19.27
CA GLU A 186 12.96 -1.65 -19.12
C GLU A 186 12.36 -2.83 -18.36
N ARG A 187 11.38 -2.59 -17.48
CA ARG A 187 10.79 -3.61 -16.61
C ARG A 187 10.35 -4.87 -17.36
N ALA A 188 9.67 -4.72 -18.49
CA ALA A 188 9.22 -5.87 -19.30
C ALA A 188 10.38 -6.67 -19.91
N LYS A 189 11.49 -6.02 -20.26
CA LYS A 189 12.68 -6.67 -20.81
C LYS A 189 13.43 -7.46 -19.72
N ILE A 190 13.60 -6.83 -18.55
CA ILE A 190 14.23 -7.44 -17.37
C ILE A 190 13.42 -8.66 -16.94
N ALA A 191 12.09 -8.53 -16.81
CA ALA A 191 11.19 -9.64 -16.52
C ALA A 191 11.41 -10.80 -17.49
N ARG A 192 11.48 -10.51 -18.79
CA ARG A 192 11.69 -11.54 -19.82
C ARG A 192 13.02 -12.26 -19.65
N VAL A 193 14.09 -11.53 -19.31
CA VAL A 193 15.41 -12.14 -19.05
C VAL A 193 15.35 -13.05 -17.83
N ILE A 194 14.72 -12.59 -16.73
CA ILE A 194 14.58 -13.39 -15.50
C ILE A 194 13.84 -14.69 -15.79
N TYR A 195 12.64 -14.63 -16.39
CA TYR A 195 11.85 -15.83 -16.68
C TYR A 195 12.56 -16.77 -17.66
N ASN A 196 13.26 -16.28 -18.67
CA ASN A 196 14.05 -17.12 -19.57
C ASN A 196 15.19 -17.85 -18.83
N ARG A 197 15.85 -17.19 -17.85
CA ARG A 197 16.91 -17.81 -17.04
C ARG A 197 16.35 -18.86 -16.09
N LEU A 198 15.21 -18.58 -15.46
CA LEU A 198 14.50 -19.54 -14.61
C LEU A 198 14.09 -20.79 -15.39
N ASP A 199 13.49 -20.63 -16.57
CA ASP A 199 13.09 -21.75 -17.45
C ASP A 199 14.27 -22.64 -17.88
N GLN A 200 15.43 -22.02 -18.09
CA GLN A 200 16.66 -22.71 -18.47
C GLN A 200 17.51 -23.20 -17.29
N SER A 201 17.05 -22.97 -16.04
CA SER A 201 17.80 -23.27 -14.83
C SER A 201 19.18 -22.59 -14.77
N ILE A 202 19.29 -21.39 -15.32
CA ILE A 202 20.51 -20.57 -15.32
C ILE A 202 20.48 -19.62 -14.13
N PRO A 203 21.59 -19.42 -13.39
CA PRO A 203 21.67 -18.41 -12.33
C PRO A 203 21.26 -17.02 -12.83
N LEU A 204 20.51 -16.29 -12.01
CA LEU A 204 19.97 -14.98 -12.40
C LEU A 204 21.09 -13.95 -12.65
N GLY A 205 22.16 -13.98 -11.85
CA GLY A 205 23.31 -13.06 -11.98
C GLY A 205 22.87 -11.60 -11.85
N ILE A 206 21.99 -11.33 -10.91
CA ILE A 206 21.47 -10.02 -10.55
C ILE A 206 22.19 -9.59 -9.26
N ASP A 207 22.68 -8.36 -9.17
CA ASP A 207 23.48 -7.90 -8.02
C ASP A 207 22.70 -8.02 -6.71
N ALA A 208 21.39 -7.80 -6.73
CA ALA A 208 20.49 -8.01 -5.58
C ALA A 208 20.38 -9.47 -5.11
N THR A 209 20.93 -10.44 -5.85
CA THR A 209 20.91 -11.88 -5.52
C THR A 209 22.28 -12.45 -5.12
N ILE A 210 23.31 -11.61 -5.10
CA ILE A 210 24.67 -11.94 -4.71
C ILE A 210 24.90 -11.42 -3.29
#